data_27e359211f975027422c3f23598708cb
#
_entry.id   27e359211f975027422c3f23598708cb
#
_cell.length_a   1.000
_cell.length_b   1.000
_cell.length_c   1.000
_cell.angle_alpha   90.00
_cell.angle_beta   90.00
_cell.angle_gamma   90.00
#
_symmetry.space_group_name_H-M   'P 1'
#
loop_
_entity.id
_entity.type
_entity.pdbx_description
1 polymer ?
#
loop_
_entity_poly.entity_id
_entity_poly.type
_entity_poly.pdbx_seq_one_letter_code
_entity_poly.pdbx_strand_id
1 'polypeptide(L)'
;MVFGNGIMNNERDANNSLKVLRDGLRASLSSEDFSKLEFKVAYNRSYGFMGDLYESLRQRRASDNFSVSFWRWIGNLEAVPEDVRQFINTAVAEFDVSEHFGTEDIANHLAFYRTSIAEGKKVLLVSHSQGNLFANAAYQVLYEDTNHLATRSFGIVAVATPASFVAGGGSYVTLSEDVVITAIAATSVAAGTVPPLAPNVTNVGDGTDNEDWKGHSFGDAYMIFGSRSESIILSDIFSVIASLESPNQIAQEGIITLTLSWGQNPDVDLHVLEPLGIHIYYSSPQGQFGYLDVDDTDGWGPEHYYVSCEDLTEGTFRVGVNYFQGNFPEQALVQIKAGSSIRSFSIDLPQAYGYAGDENPTALVDIVVSGDVANGFSFDIQEL
;
A
#
# COMPACT_ATOMS: atom_id res chain seq x y z
N MET A 1 8.19 1.54 6.59
CA MET A 1 8.74 0.90 5.38
C MET A 1 7.94 -0.35 5.08
N VAL A 2 7.57 -0.53 3.85
CA VAL A 2 6.74 -1.64 3.39
C VAL A 2 7.48 -2.41 2.30
N PHE A 3 7.38 -3.73 2.31
CA PHE A 3 7.89 -4.58 1.25
C PHE A 3 6.73 -5.19 0.46
N GLY A 4 6.70 -4.95 -0.86
CA GLY A 4 5.75 -5.54 -1.80
C GLY A 4 6.38 -6.76 -2.49
N ASN A 5 5.80 -7.95 -2.28
CA ASN A 5 6.36 -9.20 -2.80
C ASN A 5 6.15 -9.40 -4.29
N GLY A 6 7.07 -10.18 -4.88
CA GLY A 6 6.97 -10.67 -6.26
C GLY A 6 6.07 -11.89 -6.41
N ILE A 7 6.02 -12.39 -7.65
CA ILE A 7 5.29 -13.61 -8.02
C ILE A 7 5.84 -14.85 -7.31
N MET A 8 4.98 -15.84 -7.16
CA MET A 8 5.31 -17.18 -6.60
C MET A 8 5.92 -17.12 -5.19
N ASN A 9 5.82 -15.99 -4.51
CA ASN A 9 6.20 -15.86 -3.12
C ASN A 9 4.98 -16.16 -2.24
N ASN A 10 5.13 -17.12 -1.36
CA ASN A 10 4.18 -17.26 -0.26
C ASN A 10 4.49 -16.18 0.82
N GLU A 11 3.63 -16.07 1.81
CA GLU A 11 3.78 -15.08 2.89
C GLU A 11 5.12 -15.22 3.64
N ARG A 12 5.62 -16.44 3.79
CA ARG A 12 6.92 -16.72 4.41
C ARG A 12 8.07 -16.16 3.58
N ASP A 13 8.01 -16.32 2.25
CA ASP A 13 9.04 -15.82 1.33
C ASP A 13 9.05 -14.29 1.31
N ALA A 14 7.87 -13.66 1.32
CA ALA A 14 7.73 -12.22 1.44
C ALA A 14 8.32 -11.69 2.76
N ASN A 15 8.07 -12.37 3.88
CA ASN A 15 8.65 -12.04 5.17
C ASN A 15 10.17 -12.26 5.22
N ASN A 16 10.71 -13.29 4.53
CA ASN A 16 12.15 -13.49 4.40
C ASN A 16 12.79 -12.35 3.60
N SER A 17 12.18 -11.91 2.52
CA SER A 17 12.67 -10.76 1.73
C SER A 17 12.65 -9.46 2.55
N LEU A 18 11.57 -9.21 3.31
CA LEU A 18 11.51 -8.09 4.25
C LEU A 18 12.62 -8.18 5.30
N LYS A 19 12.93 -9.38 5.79
CA LYS A 19 14.02 -9.58 6.75
C LYS A 19 15.37 -9.21 6.14
N VAL A 20 15.65 -9.65 4.92
CA VAL A 20 16.90 -9.30 4.20
C VAL A 20 17.02 -7.79 4.04
N LEU A 21 15.96 -7.11 3.60
CA LEU A 21 15.91 -5.65 3.50
C LEU A 21 16.19 -4.98 4.84
N ARG A 22 15.55 -5.45 5.90
CA ARG A 22 15.71 -4.91 7.26
C ARG A 22 17.14 -5.10 7.77
N ASP A 23 17.75 -6.25 7.51
CA ASP A 23 19.11 -6.55 7.95
C ASP A 23 20.14 -5.67 7.20
N GLY A 24 19.98 -5.43 5.89
CA GLY A 24 20.79 -4.47 5.13
C GLY A 24 20.68 -3.03 5.66
N LEU A 25 19.45 -2.57 5.96
CA LEU A 25 19.22 -1.26 6.55
C LEU A 25 19.82 -1.14 7.96
N ARG A 26 19.71 -2.20 8.77
CA ARG A 26 20.31 -2.23 10.12
C ARG A 26 21.83 -2.10 10.06
N ALA A 27 22.48 -2.67 9.06
CA ALA A 27 23.93 -2.57 8.88
C ALA A 27 24.37 -1.17 8.43
N SER A 28 23.48 -0.41 7.80
CA SER A 28 23.77 0.87 7.15
C SER A 28 23.33 2.11 7.94
N LEU A 29 22.44 1.95 8.94
CA LEU A 29 21.89 3.04 9.74
C LEU A 29 22.44 3.06 11.17
N SER A 30 22.39 4.24 11.80
CA SER A 30 22.57 4.34 13.25
C SER A 30 21.46 3.58 13.98
N SER A 31 21.72 3.12 15.21
CA SER A 31 20.70 2.46 16.04
C SER A 31 19.49 3.38 16.30
N GLU A 32 19.72 4.68 16.41
CA GLU A 32 18.67 5.69 16.59
C GLU A 32 17.79 5.81 15.35
N ASP A 33 18.38 5.96 14.16
CA ASP A 33 17.60 6.09 12.92
C ASP A 33 16.88 4.79 12.56
N PHE A 34 17.53 3.65 12.79
CA PHE A 34 16.87 2.36 12.58
C PHE A 34 15.66 2.16 13.49
N SER A 35 15.69 2.67 14.73
CA SER A 35 14.57 2.55 15.68
C SER A 35 13.32 3.33 15.26
N LYS A 36 13.46 4.32 14.36
CA LYS A 36 12.37 5.10 13.78
C LYS A 36 11.66 4.38 12.64
N LEU A 37 12.19 3.25 12.17
CA LEU A 37 11.62 2.49 11.05
C LEU A 37 10.68 1.40 11.55
N GLU A 38 9.46 1.42 11.05
CA GLU A 38 8.52 0.31 11.14
C GLU A 38 8.56 -0.51 9.84
N PHE A 39 8.41 -1.84 9.95
CA PHE A 39 8.50 -2.74 8.81
C PHE A 39 7.22 -3.56 8.67
N LYS A 40 6.65 -3.58 7.46
CA LYS A 40 5.49 -4.40 7.12
C LYS A 40 5.62 -5.01 5.73
N VAL A 41 4.89 -6.08 5.49
CA VAL A 41 4.74 -6.71 4.19
C VAL A 41 3.39 -6.29 3.60
N ALA A 42 3.40 -5.76 2.40
CA ALA A 42 2.24 -5.66 1.54
C ALA A 42 2.17 -6.97 0.73
N TYR A 43 1.48 -7.96 1.28
CA TYR A 43 1.43 -9.29 0.70
C TYR A 43 0.39 -9.36 -0.41
N ASN A 44 0.83 -9.70 -1.61
CA ASN A 44 -0.04 -9.97 -2.75
C ASN A 44 -0.36 -11.46 -2.77
N ARG A 45 -1.61 -11.83 -2.50
CA ARG A 45 -2.09 -13.22 -2.52
C ARG A 45 -2.29 -13.74 -3.94
N SER A 46 -2.56 -12.83 -4.86
CA SER A 46 -2.81 -13.18 -6.25
C SER A 46 -1.55 -13.76 -6.88
N TYR A 47 -1.71 -14.87 -7.55
CA TYR A 47 -0.66 -15.48 -8.40
C TYR A 47 -0.34 -14.59 -9.61
N GLY A 48 -0.62 -13.36 -9.66
CA GLY A 48 -0.42 -12.38 -10.68
C GLY A 48 -0.04 -12.91 -12.07
N PHE A 49 0.00 -12.03 -13.04
CA PHE A 49 0.20 -12.36 -14.45
C PHE A 49 1.21 -13.50 -14.73
N MET A 50 2.40 -13.49 -14.13
CA MET A 50 3.40 -14.55 -14.36
C MET A 50 3.07 -15.86 -13.66
N GLY A 51 2.38 -15.81 -12.53
CA GLY A 51 1.88 -17.01 -11.83
C GLY A 51 0.72 -17.65 -12.59
N ASP A 52 -0.23 -16.85 -13.06
CA ASP A 52 -1.35 -17.30 -13.88
C ASP A 52 -0.87 -17.84 -15.23
N LEU A 53 0.11 -17.20 -15.83
CA LEU A 53 0.79 -17.67 -17.03
C LEU A 53 1.46 -19.02 -16.79
N TYR A 54 2.20 -19.15 -15.68
CA TYR A 54 2.85 -20.40 -15.30
C TYR A 54 1.83 -21.53 -15.06
N GLU A 55 0.80 -21.30 -14.25
CA GLU A 55 -0.22 -22.30 -13.93
C GLU A 55 -1.05 -22.66 -15.16
N SER A 56 -1.41 -21.72 -15.99
CA SER A 56 -2.16 -21.97 -17.24
C SER A 56 -1.35 -22.79 -18.23
N LEU A 57 -0.07 -22.53 -18.38
CA LEU A 57 0.83 -23.32 -19.20
C LEU A 57 1.12 -24.68 -18.60
N ARG A 58 1.25 -24.79 -17.27
CA ARG A 58 1.43 -26.03 -16.54
C ARG A 58 0.24 -26.96 -16.71
N GLN A 59 -0.98 -26.43 -16.64
CA GLN A 59 -2.20 -27.22 -16.88
C GLN A 59 -2.30 -27.75 -18.30
N ARG A 60 -1.77 -27.01 -19.29
CA ARG A 60 -1.76 -27.43 -20.71
C ARG A 60 -0.64 -28.41 -21.03
N ARG A 61 0.46 -28.39 -20.27
CA ARG A 61 1.66 -29.21 -20.49
C ARG A 61 2.07 -29.91 -19.19
N ALA A 62 1.38 -30.99 -18.84
CA ALA A 62 1.78 -31.83 -17.71
C ALA A 62 3.07 -32.60 -18.04
N SER A 63 4.23 -32.07 -17.63
CA SER A 63 5.53 -32.74 -17.74
C SER A 63 6.30 -32.62 -16.43
N ASP A 64 7.05 -33.63 -16.05
CA ASP A 64 7.81 -33.69 -14.78
C ASP A 64 8.85 -32.55 -14.63
N ASN A 65 9.28 -31.94 -15.73
CA ASN A 65 10.27 -30.87 -15.75
C ASN A 65 9.69 -29.51 -16.22
N PHE A 66 8.36 -29.35 -16.21
CA PHE A 66 7.72 -28.15 -16.76
C PHE A 66 8.25 -26.87 -16.11
N SER A 67 8.43 -26.83 -14.79
CA SER A 67 8.91 -25.64 -14.09
C SER A 67 10.29 -25.18 -14.58
N VAL A 68 11.21 -26.12 -14.77
CA VAL A 68 12.55 -25.80 -15.28
C VAL A 68 12.48 -25.34 -16.73
N SER A 69 11.70 -26.03 -17.56
CA SER A 69 11.52 -25.66 -18.97
C SER A 69 10.84 -24.30 -19.12
N PHE A 70 9.81 -23.99 -18.30
CA PHE A 70 9.14 -22.69 -18.29
C PHE A 70 10.14 -21.57 -18.09
N TRP A 71 10.96 -21.65 -17.04
CA TRP A 71 11.95 -20.61 -16.74
C TRP A 71 13.07 -20.52 -17.78
N ARG A 72 13.43 -21.64 -18.41
CA ARG A 72 14.41 -21.66 -19.52
C ARG A 72 13.84 -21.03 -20.79
N TRP A 73 12.56 -21.23 -21.06
CA TRP A 73 11.84 -20.56 -22.16
C TRP A 73 11.73 -19.05 -21.91
N ILE A 74 11.28 -18.67 -20.71
CA ILE A 74 11.20 -17.27 -20.30
C ILE A 74 12.59 -16.62 -20.35
N GLY A 75 13.64 -17.29 -19.89
CA GLY A 75 15.01 -16.82 -19.96
C GLY A 75 15.67 -16.87 -21.34
N ASN A 76 14.93 -17.28 -22.38
CA ASN A 76 15.45 -17.50 -23.75
C ASN A 76 16.69 -18.43 -23.81
N LEU A 77 16.83 -19.30 -22.82
CA LEU A 77 17.90 -20.29 -22.72
C LEU A 77 17.62 -21.56 -23.53
N GLU A 78 16.36 -21.74 -23.92
CA GLU A 78 15.89 -22.79 -24.84
C GLU A 78 14.89 -22.19 -25.84
N ALA A 79 14.78 -22.79 -27.02
CA ALA A 79 13.80 -22.38 -28.01
C ALA A 79 12.38 -22.53 -27.44
N VAL A 80 11.66 -21.41 -27.35
CA VAL A 80 10.28 -21.39 -26.87
C VAL A 80 9.38 -22.05 -27.92
N PRO A 81 8.62 -23.12 -27.58
CA PRO A 81 7.64 -23.68 -28.48
C PRO A 81 6.64 -22.61 -28.96
N GLU A 82 6.23 -22.68 -30.22
CA GLU A 82 5.43 -21.63 -30.85
C GLU A 82 4.08 -21.42 -30.13
N ASP A 83 3.44 -22.47 -29.70
CA ASP A 83 2.18 -22.41 -28.93
C ASP A 83 2.36 -21.73 -27.57
N VAL A 84 3.51 -21.92 -26.90
CA VAL A 84 3.86 -21.25 -25.65
C VAL A 84 4.13 -19.76 -25.91
N ARG A 85 4.84 -19.43 -27.00
CA ARG A 85 5.12 -18.04 -27.39
C ARG A 85 3.83 -17.28 -27.67
N GLN A 86 2.93 -17.86 -28.47
CA GLN A 86 1.63 -17.25 -28.78
C GLN A 86 0.80 -17.03 -27.52
N PHE A 87 0.78 -18.01 -26.62
CA PHE A 87 0.07 -17.89 -25.36
C PHE A 87 0.65 -16.77 -24.48
N ILE A 88 1.97 -16.68 -24.35
CA ILE A 88 2.64 -15.62 -23.59
C ILE A 88 2.33 -14.25 -24.21
N ASN A 89 2.42 -14.11 -25.54
CA ASN A 89 2.13 -12.86 -26.23
C ASN A 89 0.69 -12.41 -26.04
N THR A 90 -0.28 -13.34 -26.10
CA THR A 90 -1.69 -13.04 -25.83
C THR A 90 -1.88 -12.58 -24.40
N ALA A 91 -1.33 -13.31 -23.44
CA ALA A 91 -1.46 -12.97 -22.03
C ALA A 91 -0.81 -11.63 -21.67
N VAL A 92 0.34 -11.29 -22.28
CA VAL A 92 0.98 -9.97 -22.11
C VAL A 92 0.15 -8.85 -22.72
N ALA A 93 -0.46 -9.09 -23.90
CA ALA A 93 -1.29 -8.09 -24.58
C ALA A 93 -2.65 -7.86 -23.86
N GLU A 94 -3.16 -8.89 -23.17
CA GLU A 94 -4.42 -8.86 -22.43
C GLU A 94 -4.23 -8.39 -20.95
N PHE A 95 -2.99 -8.22 -20.50
CA PHE A 95 -2.72 -7.79 -19.13
C PHE A 95 -3.12 -6.33 -18.96
N ASP A 96 -4.32 -6.11 -18.47
CA ASP A 96 -4.81 -4.81 -18.07
C ASP A 96 -4.66 -4.64 -16.54
N VAL A 97 -3.83 -3.69 -16.15
CA VAL A 97 -3.63 -3.35 -14.73
C VAL A 97 -4.96 -2.90 -14.09
N SER A 98 -5.86 -2.28 -14.88
CA SER A 98 -7.13 -1.78 -14.38
C SER A 98 -8.06 -2.88 -13.84
N GLU A 99 -8.01 -4.10 -14.39
CA GLU A 99 -8.80 -5.22 -13.87
C GLU A 99 -8.34 -5.71 -12.49
N HIS A 100 -7.14 -5.32 -12.06
CA HIS A 100 -6.55 -5.72 -10.76
C HIS A 100 -6.78 -4.68 -9.66
N PHE A 101 -7.27 -3.49 -9.97
CA PHE A 101 -7.59 -2.44 -9.01
C PHE A 101 -8.72 -2.80 -8.02
N GLY A 102 -9.58 -3.73 -8.39
CA GLY A 102 -10.68 -4.22 -7.55
C GLY A 102 -10.30 -5.42 -6.67
N THR A 103 -9.03 -5.77 -6.54
CA THR A 103 -8.64 -6.90 -5.69
C THR A 103 -8.61 -6.51 -4.22
N GLU A 104 -9.05 -7.43 -3.35
CA GLU A 104 -8.95 -7.29 -1.90
C GLU A 104 -7.53 -6.91 -1.44
N ASP A 105 -6.50 -7.38 -2.14
CA ASP A 105 -5.11 -7.10 -1.80
C ASP A 105 -4.76 -5.61 -1.99
N ILE A 106 -5.16 -4.98 -3.10
CA ILE A 106 -4.92 -3.53 -3.31
C ILE A 106 -5.70 -2.70 -2.30
N ALA A 107 -6.96 -3.04 -2.04
CA ALA A 107 -7.78 -2.33 -1.06
C ALA A 107 -7.14 -2.38 0.34
N ASN A 108 -6.67 -3.55 0.77
CA ASN A 108 -5.98 -3.73 2.05
C ASN A 108 -4.66 -2.94 2.10
N HIS A 109 -3.90 -2.90 1.00
CA HIS A 109 -2.67 -2.13 0.93
C HIS A 109 -2.95 -0.63 1.03
N LEU A 110 -3.93 -0.13 0.29
CA LEU A 110 -4.32 1.28 0.31
C LEU A 110 -4.82 1.70 1.69
N ALA A 111 -5.69 0.92 2.32
CA ALA A 111 -6.16 1.17 3.68
C ALA A 111 -4.98 1.30 4.65
N PHE A 112 -4.00 0.38 4.56
CA PHE A 112 -2.80 0.43 5.37
C PHE A 112 -1.93 1.67 5.08
N TYR A 113 -1.74 2.05 3.80
CA TYR A 113 -0.94 3.23 3.45
C TYR A 113 -1.60 4.51 3.92
N ARG A 114 -2.91 4.66 3.71
CA ARG A 114 -3.70 5.80 4.19
C ARG A 114 -3.63 5.93 5.71
N THR A 115 -3.86 4.84 6.43
CA THR A 115 -3.74 4.81 7.89
C THR A 115 -2.35 5.27 8.35
N SER A 116 -1.29 4.75 7.73
CA SER A 116 0.08 5.14 8.09
C SER A 116 0.35 6.63 7.81
N ILE A 117 -0.17 7.17 6.71
CA ILE A 117 -0.02 8.58 6.36
C ILE A 117 -0.84 9.44 7.33
N ALA A 118 -2.06 9.05 7.65
CA ALA A 118 -2.91 9.73 8.64
C ALA A 118 -2.27 9.73 10.05
N GLU A 119 -1.52 8.68 10.41
CA GLU A 119 -0.69 8.64 11.62
C GLU A 119 0.55 9.55 11.57
N GLY A 120 0.74 10.35 10.54
CA GLY A 120 1.90 11.22 10.37
C GLY A 120 3.17 10.49 9.90
N LYS A 121 3.06 9.27 9.41
CA LYS A 121 4.19 8.46 8.97
C LYS A 121 4.48 8.67 7.48
N LYS A 122 5.77 8.77 7.14
CA LYS A 122 6.21 8.62 5.76
C LYS A 122 6.14 7.13 5.38
N VAL A 123 5.59 6.83 4.23
CA VAL A 123 5.49 5.47 3.71
C VAL A 123 6.47 5.28 2.56
N LEU A 124 7.43 4.38 2.72
CA LEU A 124 8.29 3.95 1.64
C LEU A 124 7.98 2.50 1.29
N LEU A 125 7.58 2.26 0.06
CA LEU A 125 7.33 0.94 -0.51
C LEU A 125 8.55 0.49 -1.32
N VAL A 126 9.22 -0.56 -0.86
CA VAL A 126 10.22 -1.29 -1.63
C VAL A 126 9.51 -2.47 -2.27
N SER A 127 9.32 -2.40 -3.56
CA SER A 127 8.53 -3.39 -4.31
C SER A 127 9.43 -4.24 -5.20
N HIS A 128 9.14 -5.55 -5.26
CA HIS A 128 9.91 -6.50 -6.04
C HIS A 128 9.03 -7.18 -7.09
N SER A 129 9.55 -7.30 -8.31
CA SER A 129 8.91 -8.03 -9.40
C SER A 129 7.47 -7.52 -9.65
N GLN A 130 6.47 -8.39 -9.66
CA GLN A 130 5.06 -8.03 -9.81
C GLN A 130 4.57 -7.01 -8.75
N GLY A 131 5.14 -7.01 -7.56
CA GLY A 131 4.81 -6.01 -6.53
C GLY A 131 4.94 -4.57 -7.02
N ASN A 132 5.74 -4.32 -8.06
CA ASN A 132 5.85 -3.00 -8.68
C ASN A 132 4.59 -2.55 -9.42
N LEU A 133 3.82 -3.47 -9.98
CA LEU A 133 2.54 -3.15 -10.63
C LEU A 133 1.52 -2.68 -9.58
N PHE A 134 1.45 -3.39 -8.45
CA PHE A 134 0.61 -2.98 -7.32
C PHE A 134 1.07 -1.67 -6.69
N ALA A 135 2.40 -1.44 -6.63
CA ALA A 135 2.97 -0.19 -6.12
C ALA A 135 2.57 1.01 -7.00
N ASN A 136 2.68 0.87 -8.33
CA ASN A 136 2.27 1.90 -9.26
C ASN A 136 0.77 2.19 -9.18
N ALA A 137 -0.04 1.14 -9.08
CA ALA A 137 -1.48 1.23 -8.93
C ALA A 137 -1.86 1.98 -7.64
N ALA A 138 -1.28 1.56 -6.50
CA ALA A 138 -1.53 2.20 -5.21
C ALA A 138 -1.11 3.68 -5.20
N TYR A 139 0.04 4.01 -5.82
CA TYR A 139 0.47 5.40 -5.95
C TYR A 139 -0.55 6.23 -6.73
N GLN A 140 -1.06 5.71 -7.84
CA GLN A 140 -2.01 6.43 -8.67
C GLN A 140 -3.32 6.71 -7.92
N VAL A 141 -3.84 5.72 -7.21
CA VAL A 141 -5.02 5.90 -6.37
C VAL A 141 -4.76 6.94 -5.29
N LEU A 142 -3.65 6.86 -4.53
CA LEU A 142 -3.30 7.86 -3.52
C LEU A 142 -3.11 9.27 -4.11
N TYR A 143 -2.65 9.37 -5.35
CA TYR A 143 -2.47 10.65 -6.06
C TYR A 143 -3.82 11.27 -6.44
N GLU A 144 -4.77 10.47 -6.88
CA GLU A 144 -6.11 10.90 -7.27
C GLU A 144 -6.98 11.26 -6.06
N ASP A 145 -6.88 10.48 -4.97
CA ASP A 145 -7.72 10.60 -3.77
C ASP A 145 -7.54 11.90 -2.97
N THR A 146 -6.34 12.41 -2.88
CA THR A 146 -5.98 13.37 -1.82
C THR A 146 -5.51 14.71 -2.35
N ASN A 147 -5.90 15.12 -3.55
CA ASN A 147 -5.34 16.31 -4.20
C ASN A 147 -3.81 16.32 -4.13
N HIS A 148 -3.19 15.16 -4.27
CA HIS A 148 -1.75 14.92 -4.27
C HIS A 148 -1.04 15.00 -2.90
N LEU A 149 -1.75 15.24 -1.82
CA LEU A 149 -1.14 15.41 -0.49
C LEU A 149 -0.51 14.11 0.03
N ALA A 150 -1.22 12.98 -0.11
CA ALA A 150 -0.73 11.69 0.38
C ALA A 150 0.53 11.24 -0.36
N THR A 151 0.68 11.54 -1.65
CA THR A 151 1.82 11.12 -2.46
C THR A 151 3.12 11.84 -2.10
N ARG A 152 3.07 12.99 -1.44
CA ARG A 152 4.28 13.65 -0.90
C ARG A 152 4.91 12.85 0.24
N SER A 153 4.11 12.05 0.92
CA SER A 153 4.53 11.20 2.04
C SER A 153 4.70 9.73 1.64
N PHE A 154 4.46 9.39 0.36
CA PHE A 154 4.51 8.04 -0.18
C PHE A 154 5.54 7.94 -1.31
N GLY A 155 6.51 7.04 -1.16
CA GLY A 155 7.56 6.84 -2.16
C GLY A 155 7.74 5.37 -2.54
N ILE A 156 8.29 5.13 -3.72
CA ILE A 156 8.54 3.80 -4.27
C ILE A 156 10.03 3.65 -4.61
N VAL A 157 10.60 2.52 -4.22
CA VAL A 157 11.84 1.98 -4.76
C VAL A 157 11.52 0.65 -5.43
N ALA A 158 11.65 0.61 -6.73
CA ALA A 158 11.28 -0.55 -7.54
C ALA A 158 12.48 -1.46 -7.79
N VAL A 159 12.33 -2.75 -7.52
CA VAL A 159 13.37 -3.76 -7.74
C VAL A 159 12.84 -4.81 -8.72
N ALA A 160 13.63 -5.17 -9.74
CA ALA A 160 13.24 -6.13 -10.77
C ALA A 160 11.87 -5.80 -11.39
N THR A 161 11.67 -4.56 -11.82
CA THR A 161 10.35 -4.12 -12.24
C THR A 161 9.96 -4.62 -13.63
N PRO A 162 8.78 -5.29 -13.78
CA PRO A 162 8.21 -5.60 -15.08
C PRO A 162 7.46 -4.41 -15.71
N ALA A 163 7.32 -3.30 -15.00
CA ALA A 163 6.64 -2.11 -15.49
C ALA A 163 7.55 -1.24 -16.36
N SER A 164 6.94 -0.44 -17.23
CA SER A 164 7.63 0.53 -18.09
C SER A 164 7.92 1.87 -17.39
N PHE A 165 7.46 2.04 -16.15
CA PHE A 165 7.68 3.24 -15.33
C PHE A 165 7.60 2.90 -13.85
N VAL A 166 8.07 3.81 -13.00
CA VAL A 166 7.81 3.82 -11.55
C VAL A 166 7.01 5.07 -11.23
N ALA A 167 5.86 4.88 -10.60
CA ALA A 167 4.97 5.98 -10.26
C ALA A 167 5.65 6.97 -9.31
N GLY A 168 5.24 8.24 -9.38
CA GLY A 168 5.85 9.31 -8.59
C GLY A 168 7.31 9.64 -8.93
N GLY A 169 7.84 9.10 -10.03
CA GLY A 169 9.25 9.27 -10.37
C GLY A 169 10.20 8.50 -9.42
N GLY A 170 9.70 7.42 -8.80
CA GLY A 170 10.49 6.56 -7.93
C GLY A 170 11.70 5.97 -8.65
N SER A 171 12.74 5.63 -7.89
CA SER A 171 13.93 4.97 -8.42
C SER A 171 13.68 3.49 -8.70
N TYR A 172 14.53 2.90 -9.56
CA TYR A 172 14.45 1.47 -9.83
C TYR A 172 15.83 0.85 -9.95
N VAL A 173 15.89 -0.44 -9.64
CA VAL A 173 17.06 -1.29 -9.82
C VAL A 173 16.64 -2.56 -10.54
N THR A 174 17.16 -2.76 -11.74
CA THR A 174 16.98 -3.99 -12.52
C THR A 174 18.34 -4.48 -13.00
N LEU A 175 18.66 -5.73 -12.61
CA LEU A 175 19.94 -6.36 -13.01
C LEU A 175 19.92 -6.73 -14.49
N SER A 176 21.05 -6.53 -15.18
CA SER A 176 21.25 -7.03 -16.53
C SER A 176 21.24 -8.56 -16.62
N GLU A 177 21.54 -9.21 -15.51
CA GLU A 177 21.54 -10.66 -15.32
C GLU A 177 20.16 -11.23 -14.99
N ASP A 178 19.15 -10.36 -14.76
CA ASP A 178 17.80 -10.82 -14.51
C ASP A 178 17.14 -11.34 -15.78
N VAL A 179 17.16 -12.67 -15.92
CA VAL A 179 16.59 -13.33 -17.09
C VAL A 179 15.06 -13.25 -17.16
N VAL A 180 14.38 -13.05 -16.01
CA VAL A 180 12.92 -12.92 -15.95
C VAL A 180 12.50 -11.59 -16.58
N ILE A 181 13.07 -10.48 -16.13
CA ILE A 181 12.74 -9.15 -16.67
C ILE A 181 13.21 -9.01 -18.12
N THR A 182 14.40 -9.54 -18.45
CA THR A 182 14.91 -9.54 -19.84
C THR A 182 13.97 -10.31 -20.79
N ALA A 183 13.40 -11.44 -20.34
CA ALA A 183 12.44 -12.20 -21.13
C ALA A 183 11.10 -11.48 -21.30
N ILE A 184 10.60 -10.83 -20.24
CA ILE A 184 9.40 -9.98 -20.33
C ILE A 184 9.63 -8.86 -21.34
N ALA A 185 10.79 -8.20 -21.30
CA ALA A 185 11.14 -7.15 -22.26
C ALA A 185 11.16 -7.66 -23.70
N ALA A 186 11.79 -8.78 -23.96
CA ALA A 186 11.85 -9.38 -25.31
C ALA A 186 10.45 -9.79 -25.80
N THR A 187 9.61 -10.34 -24.92
CA THR A 187 8.23 -10.72 -25.24
C THR A 187 7.36 -9.51 -25.54
N SER A 188 7.47 -8.43 -24.75
CA SER A 188 6.74 -7.17 -24.97
C SER A 188 7.09 -6.55 -26.31
N VAL A 189 8.38 -6.48 -26.65
CA VAL A 189 8.84 -5.97 -27.96
C VAL A 189 8.28 -6.83 -29.10
N ALA A 190 8.33 -8.16 -28.97
CA ALA A 190 7.80 -9.07 -29.99
C ALA A 190 6.27 -8.94 -30.16
N ALA A 191 5.55 -8.63 -29.08
CA ALA A 191 4.11 -8.40 -29.09
C ALA A 191 3.71 -6.97 -29.53
N GLY A 192 4.67 -6.06 -29.69
CA GLY A 192 4.40 -4.65 -30.02
C GLY A 192 3.82 -3.86 -28.83
N THR A 193 4.02 -4.35 -27.61
CA THR A 193 3.64 -3.67 -26.37
C THR A 193 4.82 -2.90 -25.75
N VAL A 194 4.54 -2.06 -24.75
CA VAL A 194 5.60 -1.28 -24.11
C VAL A 194 6.45 -2.21 -23.22
N PRO A 195 7.77 -2.28 -23.42
CA PRO A 195 8.63 -3.12 -22.62
C PRO A 195 8.83 -2.55 -21.19
N PRO A 196 9.25 -3.38 -20.23
CA PRO A 196 9.74 -2.93 -18.95
C PRO A 196 10.86 -1.90 -19.06
N LEU A 197 11.12 -1.18 -17.98
CA LEU A 197 12.31 -0.35 -17.84
C LEU A 197 13.57 -1.20 -18.11
N ALA A 198 14.50 -0.64 -18.88
CA ALA A 198 15.75 -1.33 -19.23
C ALA A 198 16.60 -1.63 -17.97
N PRO A 199 17.31 -2.77 -17.92
CA PRO A 199 18.28 -3.02 -16.86
C PRO A 199 19.27 -1.86 -16.72
N ASN A 200 19.54 -1.46 -15.48
CA ASN A 200 20.38 -0.30 -15.17
C ASN A 200 21.56 -0.64 -14.23
N VAL A 201 21.64 -1.87 -13.72
CA VAL A 201 22.67 -2.34 -12.82
C VAL A 201 23.20 -3.70 -13.27
N THR A 202 24.45 -4.01 -12.95
CA THR A 202 25.04 -5.34 -13.08
C THR A 202 25.90 -5.66 -11.85
N ASN A 203 25.80 -6.87 -11.33
CA ASN A 203 26.66 -7.41 -10.28
C ASN A 203 27.85 -8.19 -10.88
N VAL A 204 27.91 -8.38 -12.19
CA VAL A 204 29.04 -9.07 -12.84
C VAL A 204 30.34 -8.33 -12.53
N GLY A 205 31.27 -9.05 -11.91
CA GLY A 205 32.60 -8.54 -11.59
C GLY A 205 32.67 -7.69 -10.32
N ASP A 206 31.62 -7.63 -9.49
CA ASP A 206 31.65 -6.93 -8.21
C ASP A 206 32.21 -7.81 -7.06
N GLY A 207 32.46 -9.08 -7.33
CA GLY A 207 33.05 -10.04 -6.38
C GLY A 207 32.02 -10.78 -5.54
N THR A 208 30.73 -10.61 -5.81
CA THR A 208 29.67 -11.38 -5.17
C THR A 208 29.20 -12.54 -6.05
N ASP A 209 28.80 -13.64 -5.42
CA ASP A 209 28.25 -14.81 -6.11
C ASP A 209 26.73 -14.76 -6.06
N ASN A 210 26.10 -14.76 -7.25
CA ASN A 210 24.66 -14.86 -7.38
C ASN A 210 24.22 -16.33 -7.21
N GLU A 211 23.50 -16.63 -6.13
CA GLU A 211 22.98 -17.98 -5.86
C GLU A 211 21.72 -18.30 -6.67
N ASP A 212 21.03 -17.29 -7.17
CA ASP A 212 19.90 -17.46 -8.07
C ASP A 212 20.31 -17.40 -9.54
N TRP A 213 20.37 -18.55 -10.20
CA TRP A 213 20.71 -18.62 -11.63
C TRP A 213 19.81 -17.78 -12.56
N LYS A 214 18.58 -17.40 -12.10
CA LYS A 214 17.67 -16.51 -12.83
C LYS A 214 18.03 -15.04 -12.64
N GLY A 215 18.82 -14.71 -11.63
CA GLY A 215 19.16 -13.35 -11.26
C GLY A 215 17.97 -12.51 -10.81
N HIS A 216 16.87 -13.16 -10.34
CA HIS A 216 15.59 -12.51 -10.06
C HIS A 216 15.21 -12.48 -8.58
N SER A 217 15.77 -13.35 -7.75
CA SER A 217 15.46 -13.41 -6.30
C SER A 217 15.84 -12.11 -5.61
N PHE A 218 14.93 -11.57 -4.79
CA PHE A 218 15.21 -10.35 -4.03
C PHE A 218 16.43 -10.53 -3.11
N GLY A 219 16.50 -11.62 -2.34
CA GLY A 219 17.62 -11.91 -1.43
C GLY A 219 18.88 -12.37 -2.15
N ASP A 220 18.73 -13.38 -3.03
CA ASP A 220 19.87 -14.14 -3.57
C ASP A 220 20.44 -13.56 -4.86
N ALA A 221 19.88 -12.46 -5.38
CA ALA A 221 20.38 -11.74 -6.54
C ALA A 221 20.52 -10.24 -6.32
N TYR A 222 19.49 -9.56 -5.78
CA TYR A 222 19.46 -8.11 -5.66
C TYR A 222 20.03 -7.58 -4.34
N MET A 223 19.85 -8.29 -3.24
CA MET A 223 20.28 -7.88 -1.89
C MET A 223 21.37 -8.78 -1.33
N ILE A 224 22.25 -9.26 -2.20
CA ILE A 224 23.47 -9.99 -1.77
C ILE A 224 24.37 -9.00 -1.04
N PHE A 225 24.77 -9.35 0.18
CA PHE A 225 25.61 -8.50 1.00
C PHE A 225 26.89 -8.08 0.29
N GLY A 226 27.13 -6.78 0.19
CA GLY A 226 28.27 -6.18 -0.50
C GLY A 226 28.15 -6.07 -2.01
N SER A 227 27.03 -6.48 -2.60
CA SER A 227 26.82 -6.34 -4.05
C SER A 227 26.58 -4.88 -4.45
N ARG A 228 26.80 -4.62 -5.73
CA ARG A 228 26.52 -3.30 -6.30
C ARG A 228 25.02 -2.97 -6.26
N SER A 229 24.15 -3.94 -6.54
CA SER A 229 22.71 -3.76 -6.47
C SER A 229 22.22 -3.46 -5.05
N GLU A 230 22.72 -4.16 -4.02
CA GLU A 230 22.42 -3.85 -2.63
C GLU A 230 22.76 -2.40 -2.30
N SER A 231 23.99 -1.98 -2.62
CA SER A 231 24.44 -0.61 -2.35
C SER A 231 23.58 0.44 -3.01
N ILE A 232 23.12 0.22 -4.26
CA ILE A 232 22.25 1.15 -4.98
C ILE A 232 20.85 1.15 -4.38
N ILE A 233 20.28 -0.03 -4.10
CA ILE A 233 18.94 -0.14 -3.47
C ILE A 233 18.92 0.61 -2.13
N LEU A 234 19.91 0.42 -1.28
CA LEU A 234 19.99 1.11 0.00
C LEU A 234 20.18 2.63 -0.18
N SER A 235 21.01 3.06 -1.14
CA SER A 235 21.19 4.48 -1.48
C SER A 235 19.88 5.11 -1.97
N ASP A 236 19.14 4.42 -2.83
CA ASP A 236 17.84 4.86 -3.35
C ASP A 236 16.80 4.97 -2.24
N ILE A 237 16.77 3.99 -1.32
CA ILE A 237 15.92 4.03 -0.13
C ILE A 237 16.20 5.29 0.69
N PHE A 238 17.46 5.59 0.97
CA PHE A 238 17.83 6.78 1.74
C PHE A 238 17.47 8.08 1.01
N SER A 239 17.69 8.11 -0.30
CA SER A 239 17.33 9.25 -1.13
C SER A 239 15.82 9.51 -1.13
N VAL A 240 15.02 8.46 -1.29
CA VAL A 240 13.55 8.58 -1.25
C VAL A 240 13.08 8.99 0.14
N ILE A 241 13.57 8.38 1.23
CA ILE A 241 13.20 8.79 2.60
C ILE A 241 13.51 10.27 2.83
N ALA A 242 14.64 10.77 2.33
CA ALA A 242 15.03 12.16 2.48
C ALA A 242 14.14 13.11 1.66
N SER A 243 13.62 12.67 0.52
CA SER A 243 12.75 13.47 -0.34
C SER A 243 11.28 13.49 0.11
N LEU A 244 10.84 12.48 0.86
CA LEU A 244 9.46 12.42 1.35
C LEU A 244 9.20 13.53 2.36
N GLU A 245 8.09 14.23 2.18
CA GLU A 245 7.58 15.19 3.14
C GLU A 245 6.89 14.45 4.29
N SER A 246 7.00 14.99 5.51
CA SER A 246 6.16 14.51 6.59
C SER A 246 4.71 14.86 6.25
N PRO A 247 3.77 13.92 6.43
CA PRO A 247 2.36 14.24 6.23
C PRO A 247 2.00 15.47 7.04
N ASN A 248 1.18 16.34 6.50
CA ASN A 248 0.64 17.44 7.28
C ASN A 248 -0.03 16.83 8.52
N GLN A 249 0.37 17.30 9.69
CA GLN A 249 -0.10 16.76 10.98
C GLN A 249 -1.55 17.11 11.27
N ILE A 250 -2.39 17.22 10.27
CA ILE A 250 -3.81 17.49 10.45
C ILE A 250 -4.41 16.44 11.41
N ALA A 251 -4.01 15.18 11.27
CA ALA A 251 -4.50 14.10 12.13
C ALA A 251 -3.86 13.99 13.54
N GLN A 252 -2.96 14.88 13.95
CA GLN A 252 -2.23 14.73 15.22
C GLN A 252 -2.46 15.84 16.24
N GLU A 253 -3.14 16.93 15.92
CA GLU A 253 -3.31 18.05 16.83
C GLU A 253 -4.38 17.85 17.90
N GLY A 254 -5.18 16.78 17.82
CA GLY A 254 -6.22 16.45 18.78
C GLY A 254 -5.79 15.43 19.84
N ILE A 255 -6.34 15.56 21.03
CA ILE A 255 -6.32 14.50 22.05
C ILE A 255 -7.27 13.36 21.65
N ILE A 256 -8.38 13.70 20.98
CA ILE A 256 -9.21 12.78 20.20
C ILE A 256 -9.07 13.18 18.73
N THR A 257 -8.80 12.22 17.89
CA THR A 257 -8.74 12.39 16.45
C THR A 257 -9.45 11.22 15.79
N LEU A 258 -10.40 11.49 14.93
CA LEU A 258 -11.08 10.50 14.11
C LEU A 258 -10.70 10.73 12.65
N THR A 259 -10.45 9.66 11.94
CA THR A 259 -10.18 9.68 10.50
C THR A 259 -11.05 8.63 9.84
N LEU A 260 -11.96 9.07 9.00
CA LEU A 260 -12.78 8.21 8.14
C LEU A 260 -12.14 8.11 6.76
N SER A 261 -12.04 6.91 6.23
CA SER A 261 -11.65 6.64 4.85
C SER A 261 -12.50 5.52 4.27
N TRP A 262 -12.75 5.56 2.96
CA TRP A 262 -13.57 4.56 2.26
C TRP A 262 -13.01 4.28 0.87
N GLY A 263 -13.76 3.60 0.00
CA GLY A 263 -13.35 3.28 -1.36
C GLY A 263 -13.78 4.31 -2.40
N GLN A 264 -14.08 3.84 -3.60
CA GLN A 264 -14.31 4.69 -4.78
C GLN A 264 -15.72 5.35 -4.85
N ASN A 265 -16.64 5.01 -3.95
CA ASN A 265 -17.93 5.67 -3.94
C ASN A 265 -17.76 7.12 -3.48
N PRO A 266 -18.50 8.07 -4.07
CA PRO A 266 -18.15 9.47 -3.90
C PRO A 266 -18.26 9.98 -2.47
N ASP A 267 -19.20 9.46 -1.65
CA ASP A 267 -19.61 10.22 -0.48
C ASP A 267 -19.99 9.33 0.71
N VAL A 268 -19.15 9.38 1.75
CA VAL A 268 -19.36 8.72 3.04
C VAL A 268 -19.00 9.70 4.15
N ASP A 269 -19.99 10.13 4.91
CA ASP A 269 -19.84 11.16 5.94
C ASP A 269 -19.44 10.61 7.31
N LEU A 270 -18.54 11.30 7.96
CA LEU A 270 -18.22 11.11 9.38
C LEU A 270 -19.23 11.87 10.26
N HIS A 271 -19.83 11.16 11.19
CA HIS A 271 -20.75 11.72 12.17
C HIS A 271 -20.21 11.57 13.58
N VAL A 272 -20.25 12.62 14.37
CA VAL A 272 -19.90 12.58 15.79
C VAL A 272 -21.00 13.22 16.62
N LEU A 273 -21.50 12.46 17.59
CA LEU A 273 -22.37 13.00 18.64
C LEU A 273 -21.50 13.28 19.86
N GLU A 274 -21.23 14.57 20.09
CA GLU A 274 -20.48 15.03 21.25
C GLU A 274 -21.25 14.83 22.56
N PRO A 275 -20.59 14.84 23.72
CA PRO A 275 -21.27 14.96 25.01
C PRO A 275 -22.29 16.10 24.97
N LEU A 276 -23.46 15.91 25.61
CA LEU A 276 -24.61 16.80 25.56
C LEU A 276 -25.46 16.73 24.27
N GLY A 277 -25.14 15.84 23.33
CA GLY A 277 -25.97 15.55 22.16
C GLY A 277 -25.77 16.51 20.99
N ILE A 278 -24.63 17.20 20.91
CA ILE A 278 -24.30 18.04 19.77
C ILE A 278 -23.86 17.13 18.64
N HIS A 279 -24.51 17.29 17.47
CA HIS A 279 -24.26 16.47 16.28
C HIS A 279 -23.35 17.21 15.29
N ILE A 280 -22.18 16.65 15.05
CA ILE A 280 -21.18 17.15 14.14
C ILE A 280 -21.16 16.27 12.89
N TYR A 281 -21.26 16.88 11.74
CA TYR A 281 -21.23 16.28 10.41
C TYR A 281 -21.03 17.39 9.37
N TYR A 282 -20.96 17.07 8.06
CA TYR A 282 -20.65 18.05 7.00
C TYR A 282 -21.49 19.33 7.07
N SER A 283 -22.78 19.25 7.38
CA SER A 283 -23.66 20.42 7.44
C SER A 283 -23.57 21.22 8.76
N SER A 284 -22.96 20.65 9.79
CA SER A 284 -22.72 21.28 11.09
C SER A 284 -21.32 20.90 11.60
N PRO A 285 -20.24 21.38 10.95
CA PRO A 285 -18.89 20.91 11.20
C PRO A 285 -18.27 21.42 12.50
N GLN A 286 -18.85 22.46 13.14
CA GLN A 286 -18.33 23.04 14.38
C GLN A 286 -19.12 22.55 15.57
N GLY A 287 -18.44 21.88 16.50
CA GLY A 287 -18.99 21.42 17.77
C GLY A 287 -18.71 22.36 18.93
N GLN A 288 -19.07 21.92 20.13
CA GLN A 288 -18.68 22.59 21.36
C GLN A 288 -17.26 22.19 21.79
N PHE A 289 -16.86 20.94 21.51
CA PHE A 289 -15.61 20.36 21.98
C PHE A 289 -14.65 20.04 20.83
N GLY A 290 -15.17 19.84 19.62
CA GLY A 290 -14.37 19.50 18.46
C GLY A 290 -14.94 20.07 17.16
N TYR A 291 -14.31 19.70 16.06
CA TYR A 291 -14.74 20.12 14.74
C TYR A 291 -14.37 19.09 13.67
N LEU A 292 -15.18 19.07 12.60
CA LEU A 292 -14.91 18.36 11.35
C LEU A 292 -14.16 19.31 10.41
N ASP A 293 -13.07 18.87 9.80
CA ASP A 293 -12.23 19.76 8.98
C ASP A 293 -12.58 19.74 7.49
N VAL A 294 -12.95 18.59 6.97
CA VAL A 294 -13.23 18.36 5.54
C VAL A 294 -14.51 17.56 5.38
N ASP A 295 -15.25 17.90 4.35
CA ASP A 295 -16.36 17.15 3.75
C ASP A 295 -15.87 16.69 2.36
N ASP A 296 -15.54 15.40 2.22
CA ASP A 296 -15.03 14.83 0.98
C ASP A 296 -16.15 14.14 0.20
N THR A 297 -16.48 14.68 -0.95
CA THR A 297 -17.58 14.20 -1.82
C THR A 297 -17.09 13.57 -3.12
N ASP A 298 -15.76 13.40 -3.26
CA ASP A 298 -15.13 12.88 -4.48
C ASP A 298 -14.71 11.40 -4.38
N GLY A 299 -14.91 10.79 -3.22
CA GLY A 299 -14.53 9.40 -2.91
C GLY A 299 -13.17 9.25 -2.25
N TRP A 300 -12.99 8.13 -1.57
CA TRP A 300 -11.79 7.70 -0.86
C TRP A 300 -11.56 8.39 0.50
N GLY A 301 -12.10 9.58 0.75
CA GLY A 301 -11.84 10.39 1.93
C GLY A 301 -10.43 11.02 1.91
N PRO A 302 -9.84 11.41 3.01
CA PRO A 302 -10.36 11.22 4.36
C PRO A 302 -11.24 12.38 4.86
N GLU A 303 -12.10 12.09 5.83
CA GLU A 303 -12.71 13.10 6.71
C GLU A 303 -12.15 12.99 8.11
N HIS A 304 -12.01 14.12 8.80
CA HIS A 304 -11.43 14.14 10.13
C HIS A 304 -12.26 14.95 11.12
N TYR A 305 -12.30 14.47 12.35
CA TYR A 305 -12.83 15.20 13.50
C TYR A 305 -11.77 15.28 14.59
N TYR A 306 -11.67 16.44 15.23
CA TYR A 306 -10.65 16.75 16.24
C TYR A 306 -11.23 17.32 17.51
N VAL A 307 -10.67 16.92 18.66
CA VAL A 307 -10.85 17.57 19.96
C VAL A 307 -9.49 17.95 20.50
N SER A 308 -9.29 19.21 20.85
CA SER A 308 -8.06 19.68 21.46
C SER A 308 -7.96 19.27 22.93
N CYS A 309 -6.76 19.31 23.53
CA CYS A 309 -6.60 19.06 24.95
C CYS A 309 -7.33 20.11 25.81
N GLU A 310 -7.48 21.34 25.31
CA GLU A 310 -8.09 22.47 26.04
C GLU A 310 -9.62 22.35 26.07
N ASP A 311 -10.20 21.77 25.00
CA ASP A 311 -11.65 21.64 24.84
C ASP A 311 -12.19 20.28 25.31
N LEU A 312 -11.30 19.35 25.71
CA LEU A 312 -11.68 18.01 26.16
C LEU A 312 -12.56 18.06 27.42
N THR A 313 -13.64 17.31 27.39
CA THR A 313 -14.56 17.17 28.52
C THR A 313 -14.85 15.70 28.81
N GLU A 314 -15.27 15.42 30.05
CA GLU A 314 -15.86 14.14 30.42
C GLU A 314 -17.18 13.91 29.66
N GLY A 315 -17.39 12.67 29.25
CA GLY A 315 -18.61 12.24 28.55
C GLY A 315 -18.32 11.25 27.43
N THR A 316 -19.33 10.99 26.63
CA THR A 316 -19.27 10.03 25.52
C THR A 316 -19.33 10.76 24.17
N PHE A 317 -18.32 10.53 23.36
CA PHE A 317 -18.31 10.92 21.94
C PHE A 317 -18.70 9.67 21.14
N ARG A 318 -19.89 9.69 20.53
CA ARG A 318 -20.35 8.59 19.69
C ARG A 318 -19.97 8.84 18.26
N VAL A 319 -19.29 7.89 17.66
CA VAL A 319 -18.83 7.93 16.27
C VAL A 319 -19.75 7.08 15.41
N GLY A 320 -20.21 7.63 14.32
CA GLY A 320 -21.01 6.95 13.32
C GLY A 320 -20.61 7.36 11.92
N VAL A 321 -21.15 6.67 10.94
CA VAL A 321 -20.95 6.95 9.52
C VAL A 321 -22.28 6.94 8.79
N ASN A 322 -22.40 7.80 7.76
CA ASN A 322 -23.47 7.77 6.79
C ASN A 322 -22.88 7.53 5.41
N TYR A 323 -23.33 6.52 4.70
CA TYR A 323 -23.07 6.38 3.29
C TYR A 323 -24.07 7.26 2.54
N PHE A 324 -23.63 8.49 2.21
CA PHE A 324 -24.52 9.50 1.65
C PHE A 324 -24.83 9.24 0.18
N GLN A 325 -23.79 9.02 -0.63
CA GLN A 325 -23.98 8.80 -2.07
C GLN A 325 -23.05 7.74 -2.64
N GLY A 326 -23.59 6.83 -3.44
CA GLY A 326 -22.87 5.81 -4.20
C GLY A 326 -23.80 4.79 -4.81
N ASN A 327 -23.27 3.94 -5.67
CA ASN A 327 -24.05 2.99 -6.46
C ASN A 327 -23.79 1.52 -6.10
N PHE A 328 -22.77 1.23 -5.28
CA PHE A 328 -22.34 -0.11 -4.93
C PHE A 328 -22.13 -0.19 -3.41
N PRO A 329 -22.14 -1.39 -2.81
CA PRO A 329 -21.72 -1.55 -1.43
C PRO A 329 -20.32 -0.95 -1.21
N GLU A 330 -20.13 -0.33 -0.04
CA GLU A 330 -18.86 0.30 0.34
C GLU A 330 -18.36 -0.29 1.65
N GLN A 331 -17.05 -0.25 1.86
CA GLN A 331 -16.45 -0.53 3.15
C GLN A 331 -15.68 0.71 3.61
N ALA A 332 -16.04 1.21 4.77
CA ALA A 332 -15.37 2.34 5.37
C ALA A 332 -14.48 1.91 6.54
N LEU A 333 -13.39 2.63 6.75
CA LEU A 333 -12.46 2.46 7.86
C LEU A 333 -12.45 3.73 8.70
N VAL A 334 -12.77 3.60 9.98
CA VAL A 334 -12.62 4.69 10.96
C VAL A 334 -11.45 4.39 11.87
N GLN A 335 -10.44 5.25 11.82
CA GLN A 335 -9.34 5.24 12.75
C GLN A 335 -9.60 6.24 13.88
N ILE A 336 -9.41 5.78 15.10
CA ILE A 336 -9.64 6.55 16.31
C ILE A 336 -8.34 6.64 17.11
N LYS A 337 -7.88 7.85 17.36
CA LYS A 337 -6.87 8.16 18.36
C LYS A 337 -7.58 8.82 19.54
N ALA A 338 -7.40 8.29 20.74
CA ALA A 338 -7.89 8.87 21.99
C ALA A 338 -6.78 8.77 23.04
N GLY A 339 -6.21 9.91 23.41
CA GLY A 339 -4.98 9.95 24.20
C GLY A 339 -3.82 9.23 23.50
N SER A 340 -3.27 8.21 24.14
CA SER A 340 -2.20 7.38 23.58
C SER A 340 -2.71 6.12 22.86
N SER A 341 -4.01 5.85 22.89
CA SER A 341 -4.61 4.67 22.27
C SER A 341 -5.00 4.97 20.82
N ILE A 342 -4.67 4.05 19.92
CA ILE A 342 -5.10 4.09 18.51
C ILE A 342 -5.78 2.77 18.19
N ARG A 343 -7.00 2.84 17.64
CA ARG A 343 -7.78 1.69 17.18
C ARG A 343 -8.41 1.99 15.82
N SER A 344 -8.59 0.96 15.01
CA SER A 344 -9.25 1.05 13.70
C SER A 344 -10.42 0.09 13.66
N PHE A 345 -11.53 0.56 13.08
CA PHE A 345 -12.77 -0.16 12.93
C PHE A 345 -13.22 -0.09 11.47
N SER A 346 -13.60 -1.22 10.91
CA SER A 346 -14.18 -1.28 9.58
C SER A 346 -15.68 -1.52 9.65
N ILE A 347 -16.42 -0.91 8.73
CA ILE A 347 -17.86 -1.05 8.63
C ILE A 347 -18.27 -1.31 7.19
N ASP A 348 -19.13 -2.31 6.98
CA ASP A 348 -19.72 -2.60 5.69
C ASP A 348 -20.99 -1.75 5.50
N LEU A 349 -21.03 -0.99 4.42
CA LEU A 349 -22.07 -0.07 4.06
C LEU A 349 -22.80 -0.59 2.80
N PRO A 350 -23.88 -1.34 2.93
CA PRO A 350 -24.49 -2.07 1.82
C PRO A 350 -25.16 -1.18 0.77
N GLN A 351 -25.58 0.02 1.16
CA GLN A 351 -26.26 0.98 0.28
C GLN A 351 -26.19 2.40 0.81
N ALA A 352 -26.30 3.37 -0.09
CA ALA A 352 -26.40 4.78 0.28
C ALA A 352 -27.78 5.11 0.87
N TYR A 353 -27.79 5.99 1.89
CA TYR A 353 -29.00 6.44 2.59
C TYR A 353 -29.28 7.94 2.39
N GLY A 354 -28.32 8.71 1.88
CA GLY A 354 -28.48 10.15 1.69
C GLY A 354 -28.86 10.87 2.98
N TYR A 355 -29.69 11.88 2.88
CA TYR A 355 -30.17 12.68 4.03
C TYR A 355 -30.83 11.87 5.17
N ALA A 356 -31.39 10.71 4.85
CA ALA A 356 -31.98 9.86 5.90
C ALA A 356 -30.92 9.26 6.83
N GLY A 357 -29.70 9.06 6.32
CA GLY A 357 -28.56 8.63 7.08
C GLY A 357 -27.99 9.72 7.99
N ASP A 358 -28.16 11.00 7.64
CA ASP A 358 -27.72 12.12 8.50
C ASP A 358 -28.52 12.19 9.81
N GLU A 359 -29.79 11.85 9.75
CA GLU A 359 -30.61 11.78 10.96
C GLU A 359 -30.33 10.55 11.81
N ASN A 360 -29.86 9.46 11.18
CA ASN A 360 -29.60 8.17 11.82
C ASN A 360 -28.34 7.53 11.27
N PRO A 361 -27.16 8.10 11.52
CA PRO A 361 -25.91 7.52 11.10
C PRO A 361 -25.72 6.14 11.74
N THR A 362 -25.09 5.22 11.00
CA THR A 362 -24.75 3.90 11.54
C THR A 362 -23.70 4.07 12.64
N ALA A 363 -24.10 3.86 13.88
CA ALA A 363 -23.21 3.97 15.03
C ALA A 363 -22.15 2.87 14.99
N LEU A 364 -20.91 3.22 15.26
CA LEU A 364 -19.76 2.32 15.16
C LEU A 364 -19.04 2.18 16.51
N VAL A 365 -18.76 3.29 17.18
CA VAL A 365 -17.90 3.31 18.37
C VAL A 365 -18.37 4.40 19.33
N ASP A 366 -18.31 4.11 20.63
CA ASP A 366 -18.34 5.09 21.70
C ASP A 366 -16.94 5.32 22.27
N ILE A 367 -16.51 6.58 22.36
CA ILE A 367 -15.30 6.99 23.05
C ILE A 367 -15.75 7.58 24.40
N VAL A 368 -15.56 6.83 25.45
CA VAL A 368 -15.91 7.26 26.81
C VAL A 368 -14.70 7.97 27.43
N VAL A 369 -14.86 9.25 27.71
CA VAL A 369 -13.86 10.08 28.38
C VAL A 369 -14.25 10.23 29.84
N SER A 370 -13.35 9.90 30.74
CA SER A 370 -13.53 10.02 32.19
C SER A 370 -12.37 10.79 32.81
N GLY A 371 -12.66 11.60 33.82
CA GLY A 371 -11.66 12.42 34.50
C GLY A 371 -11.85 13.91 34.29
N ASP A 372 -10.85 14.68 34.70
CA ASP A 372 -10.85 16.14 34.61
C ASP A 372 -9.43 16.70 34.37
N VAL A 373 -9.34 17.99 34.13
CA VAL A 373 -8.05 18.69 33.89
C VAL A 373 -7.07 18.54 35.08
N ALA A 374 -7.58 18.43 36.31
CA ALA A 374 -6.73 18.38 37.52
C ALA A 374 -6.14 16.96 37.78
N ASN A 375 -6.91 15.93 37.43
CA ASN A 375 -6.56 14.52 37.69
C ASN A 375 -6.11 13.78 36.43
N GLY A 376 -6.24 14.40 35.24
CA GLY A 376 -6.02 13.81 33.95
C GLY A 376 -7.25 13.07 33.42
N PHE A 377 -7.24 12.83 32.09
CA PHE A 377 -8.30 12.12 31.43
C PHE A 377 -7.90 10.68 31.11
N SER A 378 -8.86 9.78 31.11
CA SER A 378 -8.74 8.42 30.62
C SER A 378 -9.76 8.17 29.51
N PHE A 379 -9.41 7.29 28.58
CA PHE A 379 -10.20 7.00 27.38
C PHE A 379 -10.50 5.51 27.29
N ASP A 380 -11.76 5.18 27.05
CA ASP A 380 -12.20 3.82 26.76
C ASP A 380 -12.94 3.83 25.39
N ILE A 381 -12.46 3.00 24.45
CA ILE A 381 -12.99 2.93 23.09
C ILE A 381 -13.81 1.65 22.98
N GLN A 382 -15.13 1.78 22.87
CA GLN A 382 -16.11 0.70 22.91
C GLN A 382 -16.78 0.55 21.54
N GLU A 383 -16.62 -0.59 20.89
CA GLU A 383 -17.32 -0.96 19.66
C GLU A 383 -18.79 -1.25 19.95
N LEU A 384 -19.71 -0.81 19.05
CA LEU A 384 -21.16 -0.89 19.23
C LEU A 384 -21.81 -2.02 18.40
#